data_b9f4ae2e2cf6a10ee79db6468798d006
#
_entry.id   b9f4ae2e2cf6a10ee79db6468798d006
#
_cell.length_a   1.000
_cell.length_b   1.000
_cell.length_c   1.000
_cell.angle_alpha   90.00
_cell.angle_beta   90.00
_cell.angle_gamma   90.00
#
_symmetry.space_group_name_H-M   'P 1'
#
loop_
_entity.id
_entity.type
_entity.pdbx_description
1 polymer ?
#
loop_
_entity_poly.entity_id
_entity_poly.type
_entity_poly.pdbx_seq_one_letter_code
_entity_poly.pdbx_strand_id
1 'polypeptide(L)'
;VCIADEVPFDIPDTWEWVRLSKIVYNRGQMAPANDFCYIDIGSIDNKHQKLSDAENIIAIDKVPSRARKIVDIGDILYSTVRPYLHNMCIVDRPFSHQPIASTGFAALTCHTGFYNEFLFYYLMSPDFDAYANDTDNAKGVAYPAINDNKLYQALIPVPPEAEQKRIV
;
A
#
# COMPACT_ATOMS: atom_id res chain seq x y z
N VAL A 1 2.70 -0.66 -25.64
CA VAL A 1 4.08 -0.42 -25.18
C VAL A 1 4.67 -1.75 -24.75
N CYS A 2 5.81 -2.14 -25.32
CA CYS A 2 6.52 -3.35 -24.90
C CYS A 2 7.14 -3.11 -23.52
N ILE A 3 6.88 -3.99 -22.56
CA ILE A 3 7.43 -3.91 -21.20
C ILE A 3 8.65 -4.84 -21.01
N ALA A 4 9.12 -5.48 -22.06
CA ALA A 4 10.18 -6.48 -21.99
C ALA A 4 11.46 -5.98 -21.32
N ASP A 5 11.79 -4.70 -21.50
CA ASP A 5 12.98 -4.08 -20.93
C ASP A 5 12.78 -3.59 -19.48
N GLU A 6 11.55 -3.66 -18.96
CA GLU A 6 11.19 -3.18 -17.63
C GLU A 6 11.00 -4.31 -16.61
N VAL A 7 10.88 -5.58 -17.07
CA VAL A 7 10.61 -6.70 -16.18
C VAL A 7 11.86 -7.08 -15.38
N PRO A 8 11.75 -7.24 -14.04
CA PRO A 8 12.91 -7.47 -13.20
C PRO A 8 13.44 -8.91 -13.24
N PHE A 9 12.59 -9.89 -13.63
CA PHE A 9 12.94 -11.31 -13.69
C PHE A 9 11.95 -12.08 -14.57
N ASP A 10 12.31 -13.31 -14.91
CA ASP A 10 11.43 -14.21 -15.66
C ASP A 10 10.33 -14.79 -14.76
N ILE A 11 9.14 -14.94 -15.33
CA ILE A 11 7.97 -15.53 -14.65
C ILE A 11 7.45 -16.73 -15.45
N PRO A 12 6.72 -17.69 -14.84
CA PRO A 12 6.08 -18.78 -15.54
C PRO A 12 5.14 -18.29 -16.67
N ASP A 13 4.98 -19.07 -17.72
CA ASP A 13 4.14 -18.74 -18.88
C ASP A 13 2.67 -18.49 -18.50
N THR A 14 2.21 -19.04 -17.37
CA THR A 14 0.87 -18.85 -16.83
C THR A 14 0.67 -17.58 -16.04
N TRP A 15 1.75 -16.82 -15.80
CA TRP A 15 1.73 -15.55 -15.09
C TRP A 15 1.81 -14.39 -16.08
N GLU A 16 1.37 -13.21 -15.63
CA GLU A 16 1.46 -11.98 -16.41
C GLU A 16 2.07 -10.85 -15.59
N TRP A 17 2.87 -10.01 -16.24
CA TRP A 17 3.27 -8.73 -15.68
C TRP A 17 2.18 -7.69 -15.89
N VAL A 18 1.68 -7.11 -14.80
CA VAL A 18 0.57 -6.15 -14.82
C VAL A 18 0.95 -4.90 -14.04
N ARG A 19 0.64 -3.73 -14.57
CA ARG A 19 0.82 -2.47 -13.82
C ARG A 19 -0.07 -2.46 -12.58
N LEU A 20 0.47 -1.98 -11.46
CA LEU A 20 -0.28 -1.90 -10.20
C LEU A 20 -1.61 -1.14 -10.38
N SER A 21 -1.63 -0.10 -11.20
CA SER A 21 -2.84 0.68 -11.53
C SER A 21 -3.99 -0.13 -12.13
N LYS A 22 -3.71 -1.34 -12.64
CA LYS A 22 -4.72 -2.26 -13.18
C LYS A 22 -5.22 -3.27 -12.15
N ILE A 23 -4.49 -3.43 -11.05
CA ILE A 23 -4.79 -4.38 -9.98
C ILE A 23 -5.58 -3.72 -8.87
N VAL A 24 -5.29 -2.45 -8.59
CA VAL A 24 -5.84 -1.71 -7.45
C VAL A 24 -6.48 -0.40 -7.88
N TYR A 25 -7.34 0.12 -7.01
CA TYR A 25 -7.82 1.49 -7.05
C TYR A 25 -7.68 2.12 -5.65
N ASN A 26 -7.75 3.44 -5.57
CA ASN A 26 -7.88 4.15 -4.29
C ASN A 26 -9.32 4.61 -4.10
N ARG A 27 -9.76 4.66 -2.85
CA ARG A 27 -11.13 5.10 -2.50
C ARG A 27 -11.26 6.63 -2.48
N GLY A 28 -10.17 7.36 -2.71
CA GLY A 28 -10.14 8.81 -2.68
C GLY A 28 -9.81 9.40 -1.31
N GLN A 29 -10.12 10.65 -1.16
CA GLN A 29 -9.86 11.42 0.06
C GLN A 29 -11.13 12.06 0.59
N MET A 30 -11.21 12.24 1.92
CA MET A 30 -12.26 12.97 2.59
C MET A 30 -11.74 13.65 3.85
N ALA A 31 -12.37 14.76 4.22
CA ALA A 31 -12.19 15.32 5.55
C ALA A 31 -13.07 14.56 6.54
N PRO A 32 -12.61 14.29 7.77
CA PRO A 32 -13.48 13.75 8.81
C PRO A 32 -14.68 14.66 9.09
N ALA A 33 -15.85 14.08 9.30
CA ALA A 33 -17.07 14.80 9.66
C ALA A 33 -17.41 14.69 11.17
N ASN A 34 -16.86 13.69 11.83
CA ASN A 34 -17.03 13.40 13.25
C ASN A 34 -15.70 12.92 13.83
N ASP A 35 -15.67 12.59 15.11
CA ASP A 35 -14.55 11.89 15.72
C ASP A 35 -14.26 10.62 14.90
N PHE A 36 -12.99 10.30 14.72
CA PHE A 36 -12.59 9.25 13.79
C PHE A 36 -11.40 8.46 14.31
N CYS A 37 -11.19 7.26 13.75
CA CYS A 37 -9.99 6.46 14.01
C CYS A 37 -8.90 6.86 13.01
N TYR A 38 -7.84 7.48 13.52
CA TYR A 38 -6.71 7.91 12.69
C TYR A 38 -5.65 6.81 12.55
N ILE A 39 -5.32 6.48 11.31
CA ILE A 39 -4.27 5.52 11.01
C ILE A 39 -3.09 6.28 10.40
N ASP A 40 -2.03 6.42 11.16
CA ASP A 40 -0.76 7.01 10.72
C ASP A 40 0.38 5.99 10.81
N ILE A 41 1.61 6.40 10.53
CA ILE A 41 2.78 5.51 10.63
C ILE A 41 2.93 4.94 12.04
N GLY A 42 2.61 5.70 13.09
CA GLY A 42 2.64 5.22 14.48
C GLY A 42 1.62 4.13 14.80
N SER A 43 0.61 3.97 13.95
CA SER A 43 -0.40 2.92 14.07
C SER A 43 0.05 1.56 13.52
N ILE A 44 1.23 1.48 12.91
CA ILE A 44 1.75 0.27 12.28
C ILE A 44 2.84 -0.37 13.15
N ASP A 45 2.65 -1.65 13.48
CA ASP A 45 3.74 -2.52 13.93
C ASP A 45 4.55 -2.98 12.72
N ASN A 46 5.64 -2.29 12.44
CA ASN A 46 6.47 -2.56 11.26
C ASN A 46 7.38 -3.79 11.39
N LYS A 47 7.41 -4.43 12.53
CA LYS A 47 8.09 -5.72 12.70
C LYS A 47 7.24 -6.88 12.20
N HIS A 48 5.93 -6.75 12.35
CA HIS A 48 4.97 -7.78 11.97
C HIS A 48 4.06 -7.35 10.80
N GLN A 49 4.21 -6.12 10.30
CA GLN A 49 3.39 -5.54 9.24
C GLN A 49 1.90 -5.64 9.55
N LYS A 50 1.50 -5.19 10.72
CA LYS A 50 0.12 -5.22 11.22
C LYS A 50 -0.29 -3.88 11.80
N LEU A 51 -1.61 -3.63 11.84
CA LEU A 51 -2.16 -2.56 12.66
C LEU A 51 -1.92 -2.86 14.14
N SER A 52 -1.57 -1.83 14.90
CA SER A 52 -1.56 -1.90 16.37
C SER A 52 -2.96 -2.22 16.90
N ASP A 53 -3.02 -2.92 18.05
CA ASP A 53 -4.30 -3.31 18.65
C ASP A 53 -5.11 -2.12 19.15
N ALA A 54 -4.43 -1.05 19.57
CA ALA A 54 -5.09 0.15 20.09
C ALA A 54 -5.53 1.08 18.95
N GLU A 55 -6.81 1.50 19.01
CA GLU A 55 -7.33 2.54 18.12
C GLU A 55 -6.89 3.92 18.57
N ASN A 56 -6.51 4.78 17.62
CA ASN A 56 -6.19 6.18 17.84
C ASN A 56 -7.38 7.07 17.47
N ILE A 57 -8.27 7.30 18.42
CA ILE A 57 -9.46 8.14 18.21
C ILE A 57 -9.09 9.61 18.35
N ILE A 58 -9.37 10.38 17.30
CA ILE A 58 -9.12 11.82 17.23
C ILE A 58 -10.45 12.57 17.23
N ALA A 59 -10.57 13.53 18.12
CA ALA A 59 -11.72 14.41 18.16
C ALA A 59 -11.77 15.35 16.94
N ILE A 60 -12.97 15.67 16.49
CA ILE A 60 -13.20 16.47 15.28
C ILE A 60 -12.56 17.87 15.32
N ASP A 61 -12.36 18.43 16.50
CA ASP A 61 -11.70 19.73 16.71
C ASP A 61 -10.16 19.66 16.62
N LYS A 62 -9.58 18.45 16.51
CA LYS A 62 -8.13 18.19 16.51
C LYS A 62 -7.62 17.46 15.27
N VAL A 63 -8.32 17.57 14.15
CA VAL A 63 -8.01 16.83 12.91
C VAL A 63 -6.62 17.17 12.38
N PRO A 64 -5.71 16.18 12.27
CA PRO A 64 -4.44 16.40 11.60
C PRO A 64 -4.64 16.71 10.11
N SER A 65 -3.82 17.60 9.55
CA SER A 65 -3.91 17.98 8.14
C SER A 65 -3.75 16.81 7.16
N ARG A 66 -3.05 15.76 7.59
CA ARG A 66 -2.81 14.53 6.81
C ARG A 66 -3.92 13.49 6.92
N ALA A 67 -4.91 13.64 7.79
CA ALA A 67 -6.02 12.71 7.94
C ALA A 67 -7.02 12.87 6.78
N ARG A 68 -6.80 12.18 5.67
CA ARG A 68 -7.56 12.37 4.43
C ARG A 68 -7.89 11.09 3.67
N LYS A 69 -7.12 10.00 3.79
CA LYS A 69 -7.28 8.80 2.97
C LYS A 69 -8.43 7.93 3.45
N ILE A 70 -9.39 7.65 2.56
CA ILE A 70 -10.49 6.71 2.82
C ILE A 70 -9.93 5.29 2.78
N VAL A 71 -10.26 4.49 3.79
CA VAL A 71 -9.85 3.08 3.90
C VAL A 71 -11.00 2.21 4.37
N ASP A 72 -10.95 0.92 4.03
CA ASP A 72 -11.90 -0.10 4.48
C ASP A 72 -11.18 -1.43 4.70
N ILE A 73 -11.87 -2.39 5.29
CA ILE A 73 -11.34 -3.74 5.53
C ILE A 73 -10.86 -4.36 4.22
N GLY A 74 -9.66 -4.96 4.26
CA GLY A 74 -9.02 -5.58 3.11
C GLY A 74 -8.08 -4.66 2.34
N ASP A 75 -8.12 -3.36 2.57
CA ASP A 75 -7.23 -2.41 1.92
C ASP A 75 -5.79 -2.58 2.43
N ILE A 76 -4.83 -2.43 1.51
CA ILE A 76 -3.42 -2.38 1.84
C ILE A 76 -3.03 -0.92 2.09
N LEU A 77 -2.42 -0.65 3.22
CA LEU A 77 -1.76 0.61 3.51
C LEU A 77 -0.26 0.46 3.28
N TYR A 78 0.26 1.16 2.30
CA TYR A 78 1.66 1.15 1.91
C TYR A 78 2.28 2.51 2.19
N SER A 79 3.28 2.59 3.09
CA SER A 79 3.97 3.85 3.35
C SER A 79 4.79 4.28 2.14
N THR A 80 4.48 5.43 1.58
CA THR A 80 5.21 6.02 0.46
C THR A 80 6.48 6.75 0.90
N VAL A 81 6.61 6.99 2.21
CA VAL A 81 7.80 7.58 2.83
C VAL A 81 8.67 6.47 3.39
N ARG A 82 9.94 6.44 3.01
CA ARG A 82 10.90 5.40 3.40
C ARG A 82 10.33 3.98 3.21
N PRO A 83 10.01 3.59 1.96
CA PRO A 83 9.37 2.30 1.68
C PRO A 83 10.14 1.10 2.24
N TYR A 84 11.46 1.18 2.31
CA TYR A 84 12.34 0.13 2.84
C TYR A 84 12.07 -0.21 4.32
N LEU A 85 11.40 0.64 5.07
CA LEU A 85 11.03 0.36 6.47
C LEU A 85 9.81 -0.54 6.59
N HIS A 86 9.12 -0.82 5.51
CA HIS A 86 7.92 -1.67 5.47
C HIS A 86 6.88 -1.28 6.52
N ASN A 87 6.63 0.03 6.70
CA ASN A 87 5.49 0.52 7.47
C ASN A 87 4.23 0.31 6.65
N MET A 88 3.77 -0.92 6.61
CA MET A 88 2.63 -1.34 5.80
C MET A 88 1.82 -2.41 6.52
N CYS A 89 0.53 -2.48 6.19
CA CYS A 89 -0.37 -3.48 6.73
C CYS A 89 -1.57 -3.70 5.81
N ILE A 90 -2.31 -4.77 6.06
CA ILE A 90 -3.69 -4.92 5.57
C ILE A 90 -4.64 -4.47 6.68
N VAL A 91 -5.65 -3.69 6.34
CA VAL A 91 -6.74 -3.35 7.25
C VAL A 91 -7.56 -4.62 7.51
N ASP A 92 -7.42 -5.20 8.68
CA ASP A 92 -7.86 -6.56 9.00
C ASP A 92 -9.09 -6.63 9.92
N ARG A 93 -9.61 -5.48 10.34
CA ARG A 93 -10.71 -5.42 11.32
C ARG A 93 -11.59 -4.19 11.14
N PRO A 94 -12.84 -4.22 11.62
CA PRO A 94 -13.65 -3.02 11.74
C PRO A 94 -13.15 -2.12 12.88
N PHE A 95 -13.51 -0.85 12.82
CA PHE A 95 -13.16 0.17 13.82
C PHE A 95 -14.40 0.69 14.54
N SER A 96 -14.22 1.20 15.76
CA SER A 96 -15.31 1.81 16.53
C SER A 96 -15.82 3.12 15.93
N HIS A 97 -14.94 3.83 15.21
CA HIS A 97 -15.21 5.07 14.47
C HIS A 97 -14.73 4.93 13.03
N GLN A 98 -15.13 5.85 12.16
CA GLN A 98 -14.69 5.82 10.77
C GLN A 98 -13.15 5.83 10.67
N PRO A 99 -12.54 4.86 10.00
CA PRO A 99 -11.10 4.86 9.79
C PRO A 99 -10.71 5.86 8.70
N ILE A 100 -9.70 6.67 8.99
CA ILE A 100 -9.10 7.60 8.02
C ILE A 100 -7.59 7.49 8.15
N ALA A 101 -6.92 7.20 7.03
CA ALA A 101 -5.49 7.05 7.01
C ALA A 101 -4.77 8.36 6.64
N SER A 102 -3.51 8.43 7.04
CA SER A 102 -2.62 9.53 6.67
C SER A 102 -2.33 9.56 5.17
N THR A 103 -2.16 10.74 4.62
CA THR A 103 -1.67 10.95 3.24
C THR A 103 -0.25 10.43 3.01
N GLY A 104 0.48 10.06 4.06
CA GLY A 104 1.75 9.33 3.95
C GLY A 104 1.62 7.89 3.50
N PHE A 105 0.40 7.35 3.44
CA PHE A 105 0.09 6.04 2.87
C PHE A 105 -0.49 6.16 1.46
N ALA A 106 -0.15 5.18 0.61
CA ALA A 106 -1.02 4.78 -0.49
C ALA A 106 -2.02 3.75 0.08
N ALA A 107 -3.32 4.02 -0.07
CA ALA A 107 -4.37 3.09 0.29
C ALA A 107 -4.79 2.32 -0.98
N LEU A 108 -4.48 1.03 -1.01
CA LEU A 108 -4.64 0.18 -2.19
C LEU A 108 -5.78 -0.80 -1.98
N THR A 109 -6.84 -0.68 -2.78
CA THR A 109 -7.96 -1.61 -2.79
C THR A 109 -7.84 -2.52 -4.01
N CYS A 110 -7.73 -3.83 -3.81
CA CYS A 110 -7.66 -4.78 -4.92
C CYS A 110 -9.00 -4.90 -5.65
N HIS A 111 -8.94 -4.91 -6.99
CA HIS A 111 -10.08 -5.32 -7.81
C HIS A 111 -10.40 -6.80 -7.58
N THR A 112 -11.63 -7.21 -7.87
CA THR A 112 -12.05 -8.61 -7.86
C THR A 112 -11.15 -9.44 -8.78
N GLY A 113 -10.72 -10.61 -8.32
CA GLY A 113 -9.79 -11.48 -9.03
C GLY A 113 -8.33 -11.33 -8.62
N PHE A 114 -8.01 -10.33 -7.81
CA PHE A 114 -6.67 -10.15 -7.24
C PHE A 114 -6.70 -10.37 -5.73
N TYR A 115 -5.85 -11.28 -5.27
CA TYR A 115 -5.76 -11.61 -3.85
C TYR A 115 -4.87 -10.60 -3.12
N ASN A 116 -5.44 -9.85 -2.18
CA ASN A 116 -4.73 -8.76 -1.50
C ASN A 116 -3.49 -9.21 -0.72
N GLU A 117 -3.52 -10.39 -0.11
CA GLU A 117 -2.35 -10.91 0.64
C GLU A 117 -1.20 -11.24 -0.30
N PHE A 118 -1.46 -11.78 -1.50
CA PHE A 118 -0.42 -11.98 -2.51
C PHE A 118 0.26 -10.66 -2.89
N LEU A 119 -0.54 -9.64 -3.21
CA LEU A 119 -0.01 -8.32 -3.52
C LEU A 119 0.79 -7.75 -2.34
N PHE A 120 0.27 -7.89 -1.14
CA PHE A 120 0.92 -7.42 0.09
C PHE A 120 2.32 -8.03 0.26
N TYR A 121 2.46 -9.34 0.09
CA TYR A 121 3.78 -10.00 0.18
C TYR A 121 4.72 -9.58 -0.95
N TYR A 122 4.20 -9.39 -2.17
CA TYR A 122 5.05 -8.91 -3.25
C TYR A 122 5.58 -7.49 -2.99
N LEU A 123 4.76 -6.61 -2.44
CA LEU A 123 5.17 -5.25 -2.07
C LEU A 123 6.27 -5.21 -1.00
N MET A 124 6.47 -6.29 -0.26
CA MET A 124 7.57 -6.47 0.70
C MET A 124 8.79 -7.17 0.11
N SER A 125 8.73 -7.62 -1.13
CA SER A 125 9.82 -8.36 -1.75
C SER A 125 11.05 -7.48 -2.01
N PRO A 126 12.26 -8.07 -2.04
CA PRO A 126 13.47 -7.33 -2.42
C PRO A 126 13.40 -6.71 -3.81
N ASP A 127 12.73 -7.35 -4.76
CA ASP A 127 12.56 -6.82 -6.12
C ASP A 127 11.69 -5.57 -6.13
N PHE A 128 10.60 -5.57 -5.36
CA PHE A 128 9.77 -4.39 -5.23
C PHE A 128 10.47 -3.27 -4.46
N ASP A 129 11.22 -3.60 -3.40
CA ASP A 129 12.03 -2.64 -2.67
C ASP A 129 13.07 -1.97 -3.57
N ALA A 130 13.71 -2.72 -4.46
CA ALA A 130 14.65 -2.17 -5.43
C ALA A 130 13.97 -1.13 -6.34
N TYR A 131 12.75 -1.42 -6.80
CA TYR A 131 11.96 -0.47 -7.58
C TYR A 131 11.53 0.76 -6.78
N ALA A 132 11.01 0.55 -5.58
CA ALA A 132 10.44 1.63 -4.74
C ALA A 132 11.52 2.56 -4.16
N ASN A 133 12.70 2.04 -3.90
CA ASN A 133 13.82 2.77 -3.32
C ASN A 133 14.87 3.20 -4.36
N ASP A 134 14.57 3.05 -5.64
CA ASP A 134 15.46 3.48 -6.73
C ASP A 134 15.72 4.99 -6.62
N THR A 135 17.01 5.30 -6.38
CA THR A 135 17.48 6.63 -6.01
C THR A 135 17.84 7.53 -7.19
N ASP A 136 17.66 7.09 -8.43
CA ASP A 136 18.02 7.90 -9.59
C ASP A 136 17.29 9.25 -9.63
N ASN A 137 16.16 9.36 -8.93
CA ASN A 137 15.43 10.60 -8.73
C ASN A 137 15.60 11.21 -7.32
N ALA A 138 16.38 10.60 -6.42
CA ALA A 138 16.46 10.99 -5.00
C ALA A 138 17.84 11.50 -4.58
N LYS A 139 18.67 11.97 -5.49
CA LYS A 139 19.96 12.56 -5.15
C LYS A 139 19.76 13.78 -4.24
N GLY A 140 20.05 13.62 -2.96
CA GLY A 140 20.05 14.70 -1.98
C GLY A 140 18.85 14.78 -1.06
N VAL A 141 17.93 13.82 -1.07
CA VAL A 141 16.76 13.81 -0.16
C VAL A 141 17.07 12.95 1.07
N ALA A 142 17.05 13.57 2.25
CA ALA A 142 17.24 12.87 3.53
C ALA A 142 16.15 11.82 3.82
N TYR A 143 15.03 11.88 3.10
CA TYR A 143 13.87 11.01 3.28
C TYR A 143 13.41 10.50 1.91
N PRO A 144 13.89 9.33 1.45
CA PRO A 144 13.42 8.75 0.20
C PRO A 144 11.91 8.50 0.27
N ALA A 145 11.22 8.87 -0.80
CA ALA A 145 9.80 8.66 -0.97
C ALA A 145 9.50 8.23 -2.40
N ILE A 146 8.49 7.38 -2.56
CA ILE A 146 7.95 7.05 -3.88
C ILE A 146 6.68 7.90 -4.10
N ASN A 147 6.55 8.53 -5.27
CA ASN A 147 5.32 9.23 -5.61
C ASN A 147 4.25 8.26 -6.14
N ASP A 148 3.00 8.68 -6.12
CA ASP A 148 1.88 7.85 -6.53
C ASP A 148 2.01 7.38 -7.99
N ASN A 149 2.44 8.25 -8.92
CA ASN A 149 2.60 7.86 -10.32
C ASN A 149 3.60 6.73 -10.49
N LYS A 150 4.77 6.82 -9.83
CA LYS A 150 5.78 5.75 -9.87
C LYS A 150 5.24 4.48 -9.23
N LEU A 151 4.55 4.57 -8.10
CA LEU A 151 3.95 3.41 -7.43
C LEU A 151 2.94 2.70 -8.33
N TYR A 152 1.99 3.43 -8.91
CA TYR A 152 0.95 2.85 -9.78
C TYR A 152 1.47 2.33 -11.11
N GLN A 153 2.62 2.78 -11.58
CA GLN A 153 3.30 2.26 -12.77
C GLN A 153 4.11 0.98 -12.51
N ALA A 154 4.32 0.61 -11.25
CA ALA A 154 5.06 -0.59 -10.90
C ALA A 154 4.50 -1.84 -11.58
N LEU A 155 5.38 -2.73 -12.03
CA LEU A 155 5.01 -4.02 -12.61
C LEU A 155 4.89 -5.06 -11.49
N ILE A 156 3.78 -5.76 -11.48
CA ILE A 156 3.47 -6.81 -10.52
C ILE A 156 3.35 -8.14 -11.27
N PRO A 157 4.04 -9.23 -10.84
CA PRO A 157 3.89 -10.55 -11.44
C PRO A 157 2.62 -11.18 -10.91
N VAL A 158 1.67 -11.45 -11.80
CA VAL A 158 0.32 -11.91 -11.42
C VAL A 158 0.10 -13.35 -11.87
N PRO A 159 0.08 -14.32 -10.93
CA PRO A 159 -0.37 -15.69 -11.21
C PRO A 159 -1.89 -15.76 -11.36
N PRO A 160 -2.42 -16.87 -11.89
CA PRO A 160 -3.85 -17.15 -11.82
C PRO A 160 -4.38 -17.05 -10.38
N GLU A 161 -5.62 -16.61 -10.19
CA GLU A 161 -6.18 -16.31 -8.86
C GLU A 161 -6.04 -17.49 -7.86
N ALA A 162 -6.33 -18.72 -8.32
CA ALA A 162 -6.21 -19.90 -7.48
C ALA A 162 -4.77 -20.16 -7.02
N GLU A 163 -3.78 -19.78 -7.83
CA GLU A 163 -2.37 -19.91 -7.48
C GLU A 163 -1.94 -18.81 -6.51
N GLN A 164 -2.43 -17.58 -6.66
CA GLN A 164 -2.18 -16.50 -5.69
C GLN A 164 -2.52 -16.95 -4.27
N LYS A 165 -3.67 -17.61 -4.09
CA LYS A 165 -4.14 -18.11 -2.78
C LYS A 165 -3.33 -19.30 -2.24
N ARG A 166 -2.61 -20.01 -3.10
CA ARG A 166 -1.75 -21.14 -2.67
C ARG A 166 -0.35 -20.71 -2.29
N ILE A 167 0.11 -19.57 -2.79
CA ILE A 167 1.44 -19.04 -2.53
C ILE A 167 1.53 -18.40 -1.14
N VAL A 168 0.43 -17.88 -0.63
CA VAL A 168 0.34 -17.15 0.65
C VAL A 168 0.11 -18.07 1.84
#